data_701d77563db5adec720cc0faa576b363
#
_entry.id   701d77563db5adec720cc0faa576b363
#
_cell.length_a   1.000
_cell.length_b   1.000
_cell.length_c   1.000
_cell.angle_alpha   90.00
_cell.angle_beta   90.00
_cell.angle_gamma   90.00
#
_symmetry.space_group_name_H-M   'P 1'
#
loop_
_entity.id
_entity.type
_entity.pdbx_description
1 polymer ?
#
loop_
_entity_poly.entity_id
_entity_poly.type
_entity_poly.pdbx_seq_one_letter_code
_entity_poly.pdbx_strand_id
1 'polypeptide(L)'
;MIQKAIDKYLDVIVQKIEFDLDGKIIASNDALFPVKKAKTIYELHPFFEVFDTVIQTKEIEEVFKIILLEIEKITIIADIIVYSGSKKQNPFLLIFDRSEYYKEIQQVTQDKNELF
;
A
#
# COMPACT_ATOMS: atom_id res chain seq x y z
N MET A 1 -20.49 18.89 7.08
CA MET A 1 -19.07 18.74 7.38
C MET A 1 -18.66 17.31 7.71
N ILE A 2 -19.36 16.62 8.60
CA ILE A 2 -19.07 15.21 8.93
C ILE A 2 -19.24 14.33 7.69
N GLN A 3 -20.26 14.58 6.88
CA GLN A 3 -20.51 13.79 5.68
C GLN A 3 -19.37 13.90 4.65
N LYS A 4 -18.82 15.10 4.46
CA LYS A 4 -17.68 15.28 3.56
C LYS A 4 -16.41 14.56 4.04
N ALA A 5 -16.19 14.54 5.36
CA ALA A 5 -15.05 13.82 5.93
C ALA A 5 -15.22 12.30 5.74
N ILE A 6 -16.44 11.78 5.96
CA ILE A 6 -16.77 10.37 5.75
C ILE A 6 -16.58 10.00 4.28
N ASP A 7 -17.10 10.82 3.35
CA ASP A 7 -16.98 10.59 1.91
C ASP A 7 -15.52 10.57 1.48
N LYS A 8 -14.70 11.48 2.02
CA LYS A 8 -13.27 11.55 1.72
C LYS A 8 -12.52 10.28 2.14
N TYR A 9 -12.87 9.70 3.30
CA TYR A 9 -12.27 8.46 3.77
C TYR A 9 -12.80 7.22 3.04
N LEU A 10 -14.08 7.23 2.66
CA LEU A 10 -14.69 6.14 1.91
C LEU A 10 -14.18 6.05 0.47
N ASP A 11 -13.70 7.17 -0.09
CA ASP A 11 -13.19 7.23 -1.44
C ASP A 11 -11.75 6.72 -1.57
N VAL A 12 -11.10 6.37 -0.46
CA VAL A 12 -9.74 5.81 -0.52
C VAL A 12 -9.78 4.40 -1.10
N ILE A 13 -9.08 4.22 -2.23
CA ILE A 13 -9.01 2.93 -2.89
C ILE A 13 -7.93 2.09 -2.19
N VAL A 14 -8.31 0.86 -1.85
CA VAL A 14 -7.43 -0.08 -1.15
C VAL A 14 -7.30 -1.35 -1.97
N GLN A 15 -6.06 -1.72 -2.28
CA GLN A 15 -5.79 -3.03 -2.88
C GLN A 15 -5.30 -3.99 -1.83
N LYS A 16 -5.94 -5.16 -1.75
CA LYS A 16 -5.51 -6.25 -0.88
C LYS A 16 -4.86 -7.35 -1.72
N ILE A 17 -3.64 -7.73 -1.35
CA ILE A 17 -2.91 -8.83 -1.98
C ILE A 17 -2.59 -9.85 -0.90
N GLU A 18 -3.15 -11.04 -1.02
CA GLU A 18 -2.87 -12.18 -0.15
C GLU A 18 -1.77 -13.01 -0.80
N PHE A 19 -0.80 -13.47 0.00
CA PHE A 19 0.33 -14.24 -0.52
C PHE A 19 0.75 -15.31 0.50
N ASP A 20 1.61 -16.25 0.06
CA ASP A 20 2.14 -17.28 0.96
C ASP A 20 3.49 -16.84 1.57
N LEU A 21 4.09 -17.72 2.38
CA LEU A 21 5.35 -17.42 3.06
C LEU A 21 6.55 -17.26 2.11
N ASP A 22 6.43 -17.71 0.87
CA ASP A 22 7.43 -17.51 -0.17
C ASP A 22 7.16 -16.24 -0.99
N GLY A 23 6.10 -15.51 -0.66
CA GLY A 23 5.70 -14.30 -1.36
C GLY A 23 4.86 -14.57 -2.61
N LYS A 24 4.46 -15.82 -2.86
CA LYS A 24 3.61 -16.15 -4.02
C LYS A 24 2.22 -15.59 -3.84
N ILE A 25 1.73 -14.89 -4.85
CA ILE A 25 0.42 -14.26 -4.83
C ILE A 25 -0.68 -15.31 -4.91
N ILE A 26 -1.57 -15.31 -3.91
CA ILE A 26 -2.73 -16.21 -3.84
C ILE A 26 -3.97 -15.52 -4.39
N ALA A 27 -4.21 -14.27 -3.98
CA ALA A 27 -5.39 -13.52 -4.39
C ALA A 27 -5.10 -12.02 -4.33
N SER A 28 -5.78 -11.27 -5.19
CA SER A 28 -5.72 -9.81 -5.20
C SER A 28 -7.05 -9.27 -5.71
N ASN A 29 -7.52 -8.17 -5.13
CA ASN A 29 -8.71 -7.49 -5.66
C ASN A 29 -8.40 -6.56 -6.84
N ASP A 30 -7.12 -6.35 -7.17
CA ASP A 30 -6.66 -5.53 -8.29
C ASP A 30 -7.28 -4.13 -8.34
N ALA A 31 -7.56 -3.56 -7.16
CA ALA A 31 -8.26 -2.28 -7.07
C ALA A 31 -7.44 -1.10 -7.61
N LEU A 32 -6.10 -1.18 -7.53
CA LEU A 32 -5.21 -0.12 -7.99
C LEU A 32 -4.44 -0.51 -9.24
N PHE A 33 -4.00 -1.75 -9.33
CA PHE A 33 -3.25 -2.26 -10.47
C PHE A 33 -3.43 -3.78 -10.59
N PRO A 34 -3.33 -4.33 -11.81
CA PRO A 34 -3.45 -5.78 -11.99
C PRO A 34 -2.15 -6.50 -11.61
N VAL A 35 -2.29 -7.67 -10.97
CA VAL A 35 -1.13 -8.51 -10.60
C VAL A 35 -0.99 -9.75 -11.47
N LYS A 36 -1.75 -9.86 -12.55
CA LYS A 36 -1.91 -11.07 -13.36
C LYS A 36 -0.62 -11.75 -13.83
N LYS A 37 0.44 -10.99 -14.10
CA LYS A 37 1.70 -11.53 -14.61
C LYS A 37 2.72 -11.80 -13.51
N ALA A 38 2.51 -11.25 -12.32
CA ALA A 38 3.43 -11.42 -11.21
C ALA A 38 3.15 -12.74 -10.50
N LYS A 39 4.19 -13.54 -10.27
CA LYS A 39 4.10 -14.77 -9.49
C LYS A 39 4.25 -14.50 -8.01
N THR A 40 5.11 -13.53 -7.66
CA THR A 40 5.37 -13.13 -6.29
C THR A 40 5.16 -11.63 -6.11
N ILE A 41 4.96 -11.20 -4.86
CA ILE A 41 4.86 -9.78 -4.54
C ILE A 41 6.17 -9.04 -4.87
N TYR A 42 7.31 -9.73 -4.81
CA TYR A 42 8.62 -9.14 -5.07
C TYR A 42 8.81 -8.72 -6.53
N GLU A 43 8.08 -9.36 -7.45
CA GLU A 43 8.08 -9.00 -8.87
C GLU A 43 7.31 -7.72 -9.16
N LEU A 44 6.41 -7.31 -8.26
CA LEU A 44 5.57 -6.13 -8.47
C LEU A 44 6.37 -4.84 -8.36
N HIS A 45 7.26 -4.75 -7.38
CA HIS A 45 8.05 -3.55 -7.13
C HIS A 45 9.26 -3.88 -6.26
N PRO A 46 10.44 -3.30 -6.54
CA PRO A 46 11.65 -3.57 -5.74
C PRO A 46 11.49 -3.28 -4.25
N PHE A 47 10.70 -2.29 -3.89
CA PHE A 47 10.44 -1.95 -2.48
C PHE A 47 9.88 -3.15 -1.70
N PHE A 48 9.11 -4.02 -2.36
CA PHE A 48 8.44 -5.14 -1.68
C PHE A 48 9.41 -6.21 -1.17
N GLU A 49 10.67 -6.17 -1.55
CA GLU A 49 11.71 -7.04 -0.98
C GLU A 49 11.89 -6.80 0.52
N VAL A 50 11.60 -5.59 0.99
CA VAL A 50 11.63 -5.23 2.42
C VAL A 50 10.69 -6.11 3.24
N PHE A 51 9.59 -6.57 2.64
CA PHE A 51 8.58 -7.36 3.33
C PHE A 51 9.04 -8.77 3.70
N ASP A 52 10.08 -9.27 3.06
CA ASP A 52 10.63 -10.59 3.39
C ASP A 52 11.00 -10.68 4.88
N THR A 53 11.60 -9.63 5.43
CA THR A 53 11.94 -9.57 6.85
C THR A 53 10.69 -9.58 7.74
N VAL A 54 9.63 -8.88 7.33
CA VAL A 54 8.37 -8.84 8.08
C VAL A 54 7.71 -10.21 8.12
N ILE A 55 7.70 -10.91 6.97
CA ILE A 55 7.08 -12.22 6.83
C ILE A 55 7.72 -13.27 7.73
N GLN A 56 9.01 -13.15 8.04
CA GLN A 56 9.72 -14.08 8.91
C GLN A 56 9.23 -14.05 10.35
N THR A 57 8.56 -12.99 10.77
CA THR A 57 8.03 -12.84 12.12
C THR A 57 6.52 -13.00 12.09
N LYS A 58 5.99 -14.02 12.78
CA LYS A 58 4.54 -14.30 12.77
C LYS A 58 3.74 -13.29 13.57
N GLU A 59 2.53 -13.04 13.14
CA GLU A 59 1.50 -12.26 13.83
C GLU A 59 1.92 -10.81 14.09
N ILE A 60 2.72 -10.23 13.22
CA ILE A 60 3.06 -8.81 13.28
C ILE A 60 2.42 -8.06 12.14
N GLU A 61 2.20 -6.77 12.38
CA GLU A 61 1.69 -5.83 11.42
C GLU A 61 2.67 -4.66 11.35
N GLU A 62 3.11 -4.32 10.14
CA GLU A 62 4.01 -3.21 9.90
C GLU A 62 3.35 -2.20 8.97
N VAL A 63 3.54 -0.92 9.25
CA VAL A 63 2.99 0.18 8.45
C VAL A 63 4.14 0.95 7.80
N PHE A 64 4.06 1.11 6.49
CA PHE A 64 5.02 1.88 5.70
C PHE A 64 4.26 3.06 5.07
N LYS A 65 4.70 4.27 5.37
CA LYS A 65 4.02 5.49 4.90
C LYS A 65 4.80 6.19 3.82
N ILE A 66 4.08 6.88 2.94
CA ILE A 66 4.63 7.76 1.91
C ILE A 66 5.57 6.99 0.98
N ILE A 67 5.08 5.87 0.45
CA ILE A 67 5.83 5.05 -0.48
C ILE A 67 5.42 5.40 -1.91
N LEU A 68 6.38 5.83 -2.72
CA LEU A 68 6.15 6.08 -4.13
C LEU A 68 6.20 4.74 -4.87
N LEU A 69 5.07 4.32 -5.41
CA LEU A 69 4.96 3.10 -6.18
C LEU A 69 4.74 3.42 -7.66
N GLU A 70 5.63 2.91 -8.49
CA GLU A 70 5.50 2.93 -9.94
C GLU A 70 5.37 1.48 -10.39
N ILE A 71 4.14 1.07 -10.71
CA ILE A 71 3.84 -0.29 -11.14
C ILE A 71 3.17 -0.21 -12.51
N GLU A 72 3.82 -0.78 -13.52
CA GLU A 72 3.46 -0.66 -14.93
C GLU A 72 3.42 0.83 -15.33
N LYS A 73 2.27 1.37 -15.65
CA LYS A 73 2.13 2.80 -16.01
C LYS A 73 1.41 3.60 -14.93
N ILE A 74 1.26 3.01 -13.76
CA ILE A 74 0.53 3.62 -12.64
C ILE A 74 1.54 4.11 -11.61
N THR A 75 1.43 5.38 -11.23
CA THR A 75 2.25 5.99 -10.20
C THR A 75 1.35 6.48 -9.09
N ILE A 76 1.56 6.00 -7.87
CA ILE A 76 0.81 6.41 -6.69
C ILE A 76 1.73 6.69 -5.51
N ILE A 77 1.26 7.53 -4.59
CA ILE A 77 1.88 7.67 -3.27
C ILE A 77 0.99 6.88 -2.31
N ALA A 78 1.56 5.86 -1.70
CA ALA A 78 0.80 4.87 -0.94
C ALA A 78 1.23 4.78 0.51
N ASP A 79 0.27 4.43 1.37
CA ASP A 79 0.57 3.83 2.66
C ASP A 79 0.34 2.33 2.51
N ILE A 80 1.22 1.52 3.07
CA ILE A 80 1.15 0.08 2.94
C ILE A 80 1.16 -0.55 4.32
N ILE A 81 0.18 -1.44 4.57
CA ILE A 81 0.15 -2.26 5.76
C ILE A 81 0.50 -3.68 5.34
N VAL A 82 1.49 -4.28 6.02
CA VAL A 82 1.90 -5.66 5.81
C VAL A 82 1.54 -6.45 7.05
N TYR A 83 0.73 -7.49 6.88
CA TYR A 83 0.45 -8.45 7.94
C TYR A 83 1.18 -9.75 7.62
N SER A 84 1.97 -10.25 8.59
CA SER A 84 2.86 -11.40 8.37
C SER A 84 2.17 -12.75 8.40
N GLY A 85 0.89 -12.78 8.74
CA GLY A 85 0.13 -14.02 8.80
C GLY A 85 0.19 -14.72 10.15
N SER A 86 -0.62 -15.76 10.27
CA SER A 86 -0.72 -16.60 11.47
C SER A 86 -0.93 -18.05 11.03
N LYS A 87 -1.10 -18.96 11.98
CA LYS A 87 -1.44 -20.37 11.68
C LYS A 87 -2.75 -20.50 10.93
N LYS A 88 -3.66 -19.52 11.08
CA LYS A 88 -5.01 -19.56 10.50
C LYS A 88 -5.20 -18.63 9.32
N GLN A 89 -4.25 -17.74 9.06
CA GLN A 89 -4.41 -16.72 8.03
C GLN A 89 -3.10 -16.50 7.30
N ASN A 90 -3.17 -16.44 5.97
CA ASN A 90 -2.03 -16.10 5.14
C ASN A 90 -1.61 -14.64 5.34
N PRO A 91 -0.35 -14.31 5.11
CA PRO A 91 0.07 -12.91 5.07
C PRO A 91 -0.65 -12.14 3.96
N PHE A 92 -0.78 -10.83 4.14
CA PHE A 92 -1.38 -9.97 3.13
C PHE A 92 -0.80 -8.56 3.19
N LEU A 93 -0.94 -7.85 2.07
CA LEU A 93 -0.65 -6.43 1.93
C LEU A 93 -1.95 -5.67 1.77
N LEU A 94 -2.05 -4.51 2.41
CA LEU A 94 -3.06 -3.52 2.11
C LEU A 94 -2.35 -2.28 1.57
N ILE A 95 -2.66 -1.91 0.34
CA ILE A 95 -2.08 -0.75 -0.32
C ILE A 95 -3.15 0.32 -0.45
N PHE A 96 -2.95 1.44 0.24
CA PHE A 96 -3.87 2.57 0.23
C PHE A 96 -3.35 3.64 -0.71
N ASP A 97 -4.11 4.02 -1.72
CA ASP A 97 -3.75 5.15 -2.57
C ASP A 97 -3.99 6.45 -1.80
N ARG A 98 -2.91 7.10 -1.40
CA ARG A 98 -2.93 8.35 -0.63
C ARG A 98 -2.41 9.52 -1.44
N SER A 99 -2.36 9.39 -2.76
CA SER A 99 -1.80 10.41 -3.65
C SER A 99 -2.43 11.78 -3.45
N GLU A 100 -3.74 11.87 -3.39
CA GLU A 100 -4.45 13.13 -3.20
C GLU A 100 -4.13 13.76 -1.83
N TYR A 101 -4.13 12.95 -0.78
CA TYR A 101 -3.84 13.41 0.57
C TYR A 101 -2.44 14.01 0.69
N TYR A 102 -1.42 13.30 0.17
CA TYR A 102 -0.04 13.77 0.26
C TYR A 102 0.25 14.97 -0.64
N LYS A 103 -0.42 15.07 -1.77
CA LYS A 103 -0.33 16.26 -2.64
C LYS A 103 -0.88 17.49 -1.94
N GLU A 104 -2.00 17.38 -1.25
CA GLU A 104 -2.58 18.48 -0.46
C GLU A 104 -1.63 18.94 0.64
N ILE A 105 -1.02 18.02 1.39
CA ILE A 105 -0.06 18.33 2.44
C ILE A 105 1.17 19.03 1.86
N GLN A 106 1.69 18.53 0.75
CA GLN A 106 2.85 19.12 0.08
C GLN A 106 2.55 20.55 -0.38
N GLN A 107 1.37 20.78 -0.93
CA GLN A 107 0.94 22.11 -1.35
C GLN A 107 0.88 23.09 -0.19
N VAL A 108 0.29 22.70 0.94
CA VAL A 108 0.21 23.53 2.15
C VAL A 108 1.63 23.84 2.68
N THR A 109 2.52 22.88 2.67
CA THR A 109 3.90 23.06 3.12
C THR A 109 4.67 24.03 2.22
N GLN A 110 4.49 23.91 0.89
CA GLN A 110 5.09 24.84 -0.07
C GLN A 110 4.57 26.25 0.11
N ASP A 111 3.27 26.42 0.26
CA ASP A 111 2.66 27.73 0.50
C ASP A 111 3.20 28.39 1.75
N LYS A 112 3.40 27.64 2.83
CA LYS A 112 4.03 28.13 4.05
C LYS A 112 5.48 28.55 3.82
N ASN A 113 6.23 27.81 3.06
CA ASN A 113 7.64 28.11 2.77
C ASN A 113 7.78 29.35 1.88
N GLU A 114 6.84 29.58 0.99
CA GLU A 114 6.82 30.77 0.14
C GLU A 114 6.53 32.06 0.91
N LEU A 115 5.86 31.96 2.05
CA LEU A 115 5.56 33.09 2.90
C LEU A 115 6.76 33.57 3.75
N PHE A 116 7.80 32.79 3.78
CA PHE A 116 9.03 33.08 4.50
C PHE A 116 10.22 33.24 3.56
#